data_d495135530902cd383eca472f2f165b0
#
_entry.id   d495135530902cd383eca472f2f165b0
#
_cell.length_a   1.000
_cell.length_b   1.000
_cell.length_c   1.000
_cell.angle_alpha   90.00
_cell.angle_beta   90.00
_cell.angle_gamma   90.00
#
_symmetry.space_group_name_H-M   'P 1'
#
loop_
_entity.id
_entity.type
_entity.pdbx_description
1 polymer ?
#
loop_
_entity_poly.entity_id
_entity_poly.type
_entity_poly.pdbx_seq_one_letter_code
_entity_poly.pdbx_strand_id
1 'polypeptide(L)'
;MLKILFFAAMSLFITSLNSGSNGNCYYIGNDTEAVLVDAGISCREIERRMKRLGLLMGKIKAVFVSHEHSDHIKGLPVLVKKYQFPVYITPMTMRSGRLNFEESLLKNFIAHEPVSIGGLSITAFPKFHDASDPYSFIVSDNNICIGVFTDIGAPCIHLKKYFQQCHAAFLEANYDEEMLEKGGYPIYLKNRIRGGKGHLSNNQALELFIIHKPDFMSHLLLSNLSKNNNSPELVKELFNAHAENVKIIVASRYEETEVFRISLNKSVKEIPVYHTVAKSSLQLSLAFT
;
A
#
# COMPACT_ATOMS: atom_id res chain seq x y z
N MET A 1 -30.86 -26.94 -14.31
CA MET A 1 -30.39 -26.28 -13.07
C MET A 1 -29.26 -25.34 -13.44
N LEU A 2 -29.55 -24.04 -13.58
CA LEU A 2 -28.61 -23.00 -13.97
C LEU A 2 -27.74 -22.70 -12.74
N LYS A 3 -26.46 -23.09 -12.75
CA LYS A 3 -25.49 -22.62 -11.73
C LYS A 3 -25.20 -21.16 -12.03
N ILE A 4 -25.85 -20.26 -11.28
CA ILE A 4 -25.43 -18.86 -11.23
C ILE A 4 -24.09 -18.85 -10.49
N LEU A 5 -23.00 -18.75 -11.24
CA LEU A 5 -21.69 -18.44 -10.68
C LEU A 5 -21.75 -16.98 -10.17
N PHE A 6 -21.94 -16.82 -8.88
CA PHE A 6 -21.62 -15.56 -8.22
C PHE A 6 -20.12 -15.34 -8.34
N PHE A 7 -19.69 -14.55 -9.29
CA PHE A 7 -18.37 -13.95 -9.22
C PHE A 7 -18.39 -13.02 -8.01
N ALA A 8 -17.85 -13.49 -6.88
CA ALA A 8 -17.54 -12.61 -5.77
C ALA A 8 -16.69 -11.44 -6.35
N ALA A 9 -17.14 -10.22 -6.12
CA ALA A 9 -16.42 -9.04 -6.62
C ALA A 9 -15.00 -9.11 -6.02
N MET A 10 -14.01 -9.34 -6.88
CA MET A 10 -12.61 -9.41 -6.47
C MET A 10 -12.22 -8.11 -5.78
N SER A 11 -11.57 -8.22 -4.66
CA SER A 11 -11.18 -7.08 -3.84
C SER A 11 -9.80 -7.32 -3.27
N LEU A 12 -8.99 -6.26 -3.23
CA LEU A 12 -7.77 -6.25 -2.45
C LEU A 12 -8.00 -5.46 -1.16
N PHE A 13 -7.42 -5.94 -0.08
CA PHE A 13 -7.42 -5.31 1.23
C PHE A 13 -6.03 -4.75 1.49
N ILE A 14 -5.94 -3.48 1.82
CA ILE A 14 -4.67 -2.79 2.03
C ILE A 14 -4.66 -2.05 3.36
N THR A 15 -3.52 -2.03 4.02
CA THR A 15 -3.27 -1.19 5.20
C THR A 15 -1.78 -0.90 5.35
N SER A 16 -1.45 0.29 5.85
CA SER A 16 -0.13 0.57 6.39
C SER A 16 -0.08 0.07 7.82
N LEU A 17 0.71 -0.95 8.08
CA LEU A 17 0.98 -1.37 9.45
C LEU A 17 1.86 -0.35 10.18
N ASN A 18 2.75 0.32 9.49
CA ASN A 18 3.54 1.47 9.96
C ASN A 18 4.15 2.19 8.76
N SER A 19 4.36 3.50 8.87
CA SER A 19 5.00 4.27 7.81
C SER A 19 5.82 5.44 8.37
N GLY A 20 7.07 5.52 7.96
CA GLY A 20 8.02 6.55 8.34
C GLY A 20 9.39 5.99 8.75
N SER A 21 10.36 6.85 9.01
CA SER A 21 11.76 6.49 9.34
C SER A 21 11.96 5.65 10.61
N ASN A 22 10.91 5.35 11.34
CA ASN A 22 10.95 4.40 12.46
C ASN A 22 10.54 2.98 12.07
N GLY A 23 10.07 2.80 10.84
CA GLY A 23 9.73 1.51 10.26
C GLY A 23 8.64 1.61 9.20
N ASN A 24 8.80 0.92 8.09
CA ASN A 24 7.84 0.81 7.00
C ASN A 24 7.37 -0.64 6.90
N CYS A 25 6.07 -0.87 6.81
CA CYS A 25 5.49 -2.18 6.65
C CYS A 25 4.08 -2.06 6.08
N TYR A 26 3.86 -2.60 4.89
CA TYR A 26 2.61 -2.48 4.15
C TYR A 26 2.01 -3.86 3.89
N TYR A 27 0.73 -4.04 4.23
CA TYR A 27 -0.02 -5.26 3.99
C TYR A 27 -0.91 -5.09 2.77
N ILE A 28 -0.82 -6.02 1.83
CA ILE A 28 -1.69 -6.12 0.67
C ILE A 28 -2.13 -7.58 0.52
N GLY A 29 -3.43 -7.84 0.46
CA GLY A 29 -3.95 -9.19 0.33
C GLY A 29 -5.36 -9.25 -0.22
N ASN A 30 -5.80 -10.46 -0.53
CA ASN A 30 -7.18 -10.76 -0.89
C ASN A 30 -7.85 -11.59 0.24
N ASP A 31 -8.91 -12.33 -0.07
CA ASP A 31 -9.62 -13.12 0.93
C ASP A 31 -8.81 -14.33 1.42
N THR A 32 -7.85 -14.83 0.66
CA THR A 32 -7.12 -16.09 0.92
C THR A 32 -5.65 -15.89 1.27
N GLU A 33 -4.97 -14.97 0.65
CA GLU A 33 -3.54 -14.70 0.84
C GLU A 33 -3.21 -13.21 0.91
N ALA A 34 -2.02 -12.94 1.44
CA ALA A 34 -1.47 -11.59 1.52
C ALA A 34 0.05 -11.61 1.38
N VAL A 35 0.61 -10.45 1.06
CA VAL A 35 2.04 -10.18 1.12
C VAL A 35 2.32 -8.97 2.01
N LEU A 36 3.50 -8.95 2.60
CA LEU A 36 4.05 -7.74 3.18
C LEU A 36 5.06 -7.13 2.22
N VAL A 37 5.01 -5.82 2.08
CA VAL A 37 6.10 -5.04 1.49
C VAL A 37 6.80 -4.35 2.65
N ASP A 38 8.07 -4.73 2.85
CA ASP A 38 8.93 -4.38 3.96
C ASP A 38 8.44 -4.88 5.35
N ALA A 39 9.39 -4.97 6.28
CA ALA A 39 9.16 -5.34 7.66
C ALA A 39 10.06 -4.51 8.59
N GLY A 40 9.91 -3.19 8.53
CA GLY A 40 10.76 -2.23 9.23
C GLY A 40 10.44 -2.06 10.71
N ILE A 41 9.29 -2.52 11.19
CA ILE A 41 8.95 -2.57 12.62
C ILE A 41 9.17 -3.98 13.18
N SER A 42 9.28 -4.12 14.51
CA SER A 42 9.53 -5.42 15.12
C SER A 42 8.43 -6.44 14.80
N CYS A 43 8.78 -7.73 14.73
CA CYS A 43 7.83 -8.82 14.53
C CYS A 43 6.65 -8.73 15.51
N ARG A 44 6.91 -8.44 16.80
CA ARG A 44 5.87 -8.25 17.82
C ARG A 44 4.92 -7.10 17.48
N GLU A 45 5.43 -6.00 16.92
CA GLU A 45 4.58 -4.88 16.49
C GLU A 45 3.73 -5.26 15.27
N ILE A 46 4.29 -5.97 14.29
CA ILE A 46 3.54 -6.48 13.14
C ILE A 46 2.38 -7.35 13.64
N GLU A 47 2.65 -8.33 14.50
CA GLU A 47 1.63 -9.20 15.07
C GLU A 47 0.55 -8.44 15.83
N ARG A 48 0.96 -7.46 16.67
CA ARG A 48 0.05 -6.67 17.48
C ARG A 48 -0.90 -5.84 16.60
N ARG A 49 -0.36 -5.17 15.59
CA ARG A 49 -1.13 -4.33 14.67
C ARG A 49 -2.05 -5.14 13.78
N MET A 50 -1.57 -6.24 13.21
CA MET A 50 -2.42 -7.16 12.46
C MET A 50 -3.56 -7.72 13.31
N LYS A 51 -3.29 -8.11 14.56
CA LYS A 51 -4.33 -8.58 15.50
C LYS A 51 -5.40 -7.51 15.75
N ARG A 52 -5.01 -6.24 15.97
CA ARG A 52 -5.98 -5.13 16.16
C ARG A 52 -6.87 -4.92 14.94
N LEU A 53 -6.32 -5.12 13.75
CA LEU A 53 -7.04 -5.01 12.48
C LEU A 53 -7.86 -6.28 12.12
N GLY A 54 -7.80 -7.33 12.94
CA GLY A 54 -8.44 -8.62 12.61
C GLY A 54 -7.76 -9.38 11.47
N LEU A 55 -6.54 -9.01 11.09
CA LEU A 55 -5.77 -9.66 10.03
C LEU A 55 -5.03 -10.89 10.58
N LEU A 56 -5.04 -11.98 9.83
CA LEU A 56 -4.43 -13.24 10.24
C LEU A 56 -3.00 -13.35 9.68
N MET A 57 -2.01 -13.61 10.55
CA MET A 57 -0.62 -13.86 10.14
C MET A 57 -0.52 -15.03 9.15
N GLY A 58 -1.35 -16.04 9.28
CA GLY A 58 -1.38 -17.21 8.37
C GLY A 58 -1.78 -16.90 6.92
N LYS A 59 -2.36 -15.74 6.66
CA LYS A 59 -2.63 -15.27 5.29
C LYS A 59 -1.37 -14.75 4.60
N ILE A 60 -0.36 -14.30 5.33
CA ILE A 60 0.90 -13.82 4.74
C ILE A 60 1.63 -15.01 4.11
N LYS A 61 1.93 -14.90 2.82
CA LYS A 61 2.60 -15.94 2.04
C LYS A 61 4.02 -15.56 1.64
N ALA A 62 4.35 -14.26 1.69
CA ALA A 62 5.70 -13.78 1.36
C ALA A 62 5.93 -12.38 1.93
N VAL A 63 7.21 -12.03 2.07
CA VAL A 63 7.68 -10.66 2.33
C VAL A 63 8.52 -10.21 1.15
N PHE A 64 8.21 -9.05 0.58
CA PHE A 64 8.99 -8.40 -0.46
C PHE A 64 9.77 -7.25 0.16
N VAL A 65 11.07 -7.20 -0.07
CA VAL A 65 11.97 -6.19 0.52
C VAL A 65 12.37 -5.18 -0.53
N SER A 66 12.09 -3.92 -0.24
CA SER A 66 12.37 -2.82 -1.18
C SER A 66 13.84 -2.44 -1.24
N HIS A 67 14.51 -2.38 -0.09
CA HIS A 67 15.94 -2.07 0.06
C HIS A 67 16.41 -2.32 1.50
N GLU A 68 17.71 -2.14 1.76
CA GLU A 68 18.39 -2.57 2.99
C GLU A 68 18.33 -1.61 4.17
N HIS A 69 17.73 -0.43 4.06
CA HIS A 69 17.68 0.50 5.19
C HIS A 69 16.96 -0.10 6.39
N SER A 70 17.42 0.23 7.59
CA SER A 70 16.96 -0.41 8.82
C SER A 70 15.46 -0.28 9.08
N ASP A 71 14.87 0.81 8.65
CA ASP A 71 13.43 1.07 8.74
C ASP A 71 12.60 0.29 7.71
N HIS A 72 13.22 -0.55 6.89
CA HIS A 72 12.57 -1.50 5.98
C HIS A 72 12.80 -2.96 6.36
N ILE A 73 13.91 -3.27 7.08
CA ILE A 73 14.31 -4.66 7.35
C ILE A 73 14.44 -5.02 8.83
N LYS A 74 14.34 -4.07 9.76
CA LYS A 74 14.62 -4.28 11.20
C LYS A 74 13.85 -5.45 11.83
N GLY A 75 12.60 -5.67 11.47
CA GLY A 75 11.78 -6.76 11.99
C GLY A 75 11.91 -8.06 11.21
N LEU A 76 12.45 -8.00 10.00
CA LEU A 76 12.49 -9.10 9.06
C LEU A 76 13.16 -10.37 9.59
N PRO A 77 14.36 -10.33 10.23
CA PRO A 77 15.02 -11.55 10.73
C PRO A 77 14.16 -12.35 11.73
N VAL A 78 13.53 -11.65 12.67
CA VAL A 78 12.68 -12.29 13.69
C VAL A 78 11.39 -12.81 13.07
N LEU A 79 10.78 -12.03 12.15
CA LEU A 79 9.57 -12.42 11.45
C LEU A 79 9.79 -13.69 10.63
N VAL A 80 10.85 -13.74 9.84
CA VAL A 80 11.19 -14.89 8.98
C VAL A 80 11.54 -16.11 9.83
N LYS A 81 12.34 -15.97 10.89
CA LYS A 81 12.66 -17.07 11.79
C LYS A 81 11.40 -17.68 12.43
N LYS A 82 10.42 -16.85 12.80
CA LYS A 82 9.20 -17.30 13.48
C LYS A 82 8.18 -17.95 12.55
N TYR A 83 7.97 -17.38 11.37
CA TYR A 83 6.88 -17.76 10.48
C TYR A 83 7.32 -18.51 9.23
N GLN A 84 8.63 -18.57 8.98
CA GLN A 84 9.22 -19.23 7.80
C GLN A 84 8.66 -18.70 6.48
N PHE A 85 8.38 -17.40 6.41
CA PHE A 85 7.90 -16.78 5.17
C PHE A 85 9.01 -16.74 4.13
N PRO A 86 8.70 -17.06 2.85
CA PRO A 86 9.58 -16.74 1.73
C PRO A 86 9.87 -15.23 1.69
N VAL A 87 11.15 -14.89 1.49
CA VAL A 87 11.64 -13.50 1.40
C VAL A 87 12.11 -13.24 -0.02
N TYR A 88 11.41 -12.35 -0.69
CA TYR A 88 11.78 -11.86 -2.01
C TYR A 88 12.67 -10.63 -1.85
N ILE A 89 13.94 -10.80 -2.12
CA ILE A 89 14.99 -9.81 -1.87
C ILE A 89 16.13 -9.97 -2.90
N THR A 90 16.72 -8.85 -3.32
CA THR A 90 17.88 -8.94 -4.21
C THR A 90 19.14 -9.34 -3.46
N PRO A 91 20.10 -10.02 -4.12
CA PRO A 91 21.37 -10.36 -3.49
C PRO A 91 22.17 -9.15 -2.98
N MET A 92 22.04 -7.99 -3.63
CA MET A 92 22.70 -6.76 -3.20
C MET A 92 22.08 -6.22 -1.92
N THR A 93 20.75 -6.11 -1.87
CA THR A 93 20.00 -5.70 -0.68
C THR A 93 20.28 -6.63 0.52
N MET A 94 20.29 -7.94 0.29
CA MET A 94 20.59 -8.93 1.34
C MET A 94 22.01 -8.74 1.92
N ARG A 95 23.02 -8.58 1.05
CA ARG A 95 24.42 -8.38 1.48
C ARG A 95 24.59 -7.06 2.23
N SER A 96 24.06 -5.96 1.69
CA SER A 96 24.19 -4.62 2.28
C SER A 96 23.43 -4.51 3.60
N GLY A 97 22.27 -5.16 3.71
CA GLY A 97 21.50 -5.28 4.95
C GLY A 97 22.10 -6.27 5.97
N ARG A 98 23.19 -6.97 5.61
CA ARG A 98 23.82 -8.02 6.45
C ARG A 98 22.82 -9.06 6.95
N LEU A 99 21.85 -9.39 6.08
CA LEU A 99 20.80 -10.35 6.37
C LEU A 99 21.31 -11.78 6.08
N ASN A 100 20.85 -12.72 6.91
CA ASN A 100 21.14 -14.14 6.73
C ASN A 100 19.87 -14.95 7.00
N PHE A 101 19.42 -15.71 6.01
CA PHE A 101 18.25 -16.57 6.08
C PHE A 101 18.59 -17.95 5.54
N GLU A 102 17.74 -18.94 5.86
CA GLU A 102 17.82 -20.26 5.22
C GLU A 102 17.62 -20.11 3.71
N GLU A 103 18.44 -20.79 2.93
CA GLU A 103 18.42 -20.70 1.46
C GLU A 103 17.06 -21.07 0.85
N SER A 104 16.35 -22.01 1.48
CA SER A 104 15.01 -22.44 1.09
C SER A 104 13.98 -21.31 1.11
N LEU A 105 14.16 -20.32 1.99
CA LEU A 105 13.28 -19.16 2.15
C LEU A 105 13.67 -17.98 1.26
N LEU A 106 14.90 -17.96 0.75
CA LEU A 106 15.36 -16.89 -0.13
C LEU A 106 14.79 -17.08 -1.53
N LYS A 107 14.16 -16.02 -2.02
CA LYS A 107 13.63 -15.93 -3.37
C LYS A 107 14.13 -14.64 -4.02
N ASN A 108 14.40 -14.73 -5.31
CA ASN A 108 14.75 -13.57 -6.12
C ASN A 108 13.55 -13.13 -6.95
N PHE A 109 13.59 -11.91 -7.46
CA PHE A 109 12.67 -11.39 -8.46
C PHE A 109 13.48 -10.68 -9.55
N ILE A 110 12.89 -10.58 -10.73
CA ILE A 110 13.47 -9.86 -11.87
C ILE A 110 12.63 -8.61 -12.09
N ALA A 111 13.30 -7.49 -12.34
CA ALA A 111 12.63 -6.22 -12.62
C ALA A 111 11.62 -6.37 -13.77
N HIS A 112 10.42 -5.85 -13.56
CA HIS A 112 9.30 -5.86 -14.53
C HIS A 112 8.69 -7.24 -14.83
N GLU A 113 9.19 -8.32 -14.22
CA GLU A 113 8.61 -9.64 -14.32
C GLU A 113 7.70 -9.93 -13.12
N PRO A 114 6.48 -10.42 -13.32
CA PRO A 114 5.56 -10.71 -12.24
C PRO A 114 5.95 -12.00 -11.50
N VAL A 115 5.90 -11.95 -10.17
CA VAL A 115 5.98 -13.10 -9.27
C VAL A 115 4.58 -13.46 -8.80
N SER A 116 4.16 -14.69 -9.00
CA SER A 116 2.84 -15.17 -8.55
C SER A 116 2.90 -15.71 -7.12
N ILE A 117 2.02 -15.22 -6.26
CA ILE A 117 1.81 -15.68 -4.88
C ILE A 117 0.32 -16.01 -4.74
N GLY A 118 -0.04 -17.27 -4.97
CA GLY A 118 -1.45 -17.65 -5.08
C GLY A 118 -2.15 -16.90 -6.20
N GLY A 119 -3.23 -16.17 -5.90
CA GLY A 119 -3.93 -15.30 -6.83
C GLY A 119 -3.30 -13.90 -6.97
N LEU A 120 -2.31 -13.55 -6.13
CA LEU A 120 -1.62 -12.26 -6.21
C LEU A 120 -0.47 -12.32 -7.21
N SER A 121 -0.26 -11.24 -7.94
CA SER A 121 0.87 -11.01 -8.84
C SER A 121 1.65 -9.80 -8.39
N ILE A 122 2.94 -9.97 -8.12
CA ILE A 122 3.81 -8.92 -7.58
C ILE A 122 4.88 -8.57 -8.61
N THR A 123 4.92 -7.32 -9.06
CA THR A 123 5.91 -6.82 -10.01
C THR A 123 6.81 -5.79 -9.33
N ALA A 124 8.12 -6.07 -9.32
CA ALA A 124 9.13 -5.14 -8.84
C ALA A 124 9.62 -4.25 -9.98
N PHE A 125 9.95 -2.99 -9.70
CA PHE A 125 10.64 -2.12 -10.64
C PHE A 125 11.65 -1.21 -9.92
N PRO A 126 12.79 -0.88 -10.55
CA PRO A 126 13.82 -0.07 -9.92
C PRO A 126 13.36 1.36 -9.69
N LYS A 127 13.83 1.96 -8.60
CA LYS A 127 13.58 3.35 -8.21
C LYS A 127 14.90 4.08 -7.95
N PHE A 128 14.86 5.41 -7.95
CA PHE A 128 15.98 6.21 -7.50
C PHE A 128 15.93 6.38 -5.98
N HIS A 129 16.89 5.80 -5.28
CA HIS A 129 17.09 5.97 -3.85
C HIS A 129 18.56 5.71 -3.49
N ASP A 130 19.03 6.21 -2.34
CA ASP A 130 20.40 6.06 -1.86
C ASP A 130 20.62 4.70 -1.13
N ALA A 131 20.21 3.63 -1.80
CA ALA A 131 20.35 2.25 -1.37
C ALA A 131 21.08 1.44 -2.43
N SER A 132 21.51 0.20 -2.08
CA SER A 132 22.35 -0.63 -2.94
C SER A 132 21.64 -1.12 -4.19
N ASP A 133 20.36 -1.48 -4.07
CA ASP A 133 19.55 -2.02 -5.16
C ASP A 133 18.05 -1.82 -4.86
N PRO A 134 17.56 -0.56 -4.94
CA PRO A 134 16.24 -0.21 -4.45
C PRO A 134 15.13 -0.45 -5.47
N TYR A 135 14.03 -1.05 -5.00
CA TYR A 135 12.83 -1.36 -5.80
C TYR A 135 11.56 -0.81 -5.17
N SER A 136 10.59 -0.51 -6.02
CA SER A 136 9.17 -0.33 -5.69
C SER A 136 8.37 -1.51 -6.19
N PHE A 137 7.14 -1.69 -5.67
CA PHE A 137 6.32 -2.85 -6.00
C PHE A 137 4.91 -2.47 -6.44
N ILE A 138 4.40 -3.26 -7.37
CA ILE A 138 2.98 -3.34 -7.71
C ILE A 138 2.48 -4.70 -7.25
N VAL A 139 1.37 -4.71 -6.53
CA VAL A 139 0.64 -5.92 -6.17
C VAL A 139 -0.71 -5.89 -6.87
N SER A 140 -1.02 -6.92 -7.63
CA SER A 140 -2.28 -7.01 -8.35
C SER A 140 -2.99 -8.34 -8.10
N ASP A 141 -4.31 -8.33 -8.20
CA ASP A 141 -5.18 -9.48 -8.24
C ASP A 141 -6.14 -9.26 -9.41
N ASN A 142 -5.92 -10.01 -10.50
CA ASN A 142 -6.61 -9.84 -11.77
C ASN A 142 -6.58 -8.39 -12.30
N ASN A 143 -7.65 -7.61 -12.06
CA ASN A 143 -7.80 -6.26 -12.59
C ASN A 143 -7.57 -5.15 -11.56
N ILE A 144 -7.32 -5.48 -10.29
CA ILE A 144 -7.05 -4.49 -9.25
C ILE A 144 -5.54 -4.39 -9.03
N CYS A 145 -5.03 -3.17 -8.99
CA CYS A 145 -3.61 -2.89 -8.91
C CYS A 145 -3.33 -1.91 -7.76
N ILE A 146 -2.40 -2.28 -6.88
CA ILE A 146 -1.96 -1.51 -5.72
C ILE A 146 -0.48 -1.21 -5.85
N GLY A 147 -0.11 0.06 -5.74
CA GLY A 147 1.29 0.49 -5.76
C GLY A 147 1.87 0.71 -4.36
N VAL A 148 3.14 0.38 -4.17
CA VAL A 148 3.92 0.75 -2.98
C VAL A 148 5.14 1.55 -3.44
N PHE A 149 5.09 2.86 -3.25
CA PHE A 149 6.03 3.84 -3.78
C PHE A 149 6.59 4.71 -2.65
N THR A 150 7.47 4.14 -1.86
CA THR A 150 8.17 4.81 -0.75
C THR A 150 9.65 4.93 -1.05
N ASP A 151 10.32 5.85 -0.40
CA ASP A 151 11.76 6.12 -0.58
C ASP A 151 12.12 6.38 -2.05
N ILE A 152 11.49 7.40 -2.57
CA ILE A 152 11.61 7.84 -3.96
C ILE A 152 12.42 9.13 -4.03
N GLY A 153 13.64 9.04 -4.56
CA GLY A 153 14.49 10.23 -4.73
C GLY A 153 14.01 11.16 -5.85
N ALA A 154 13.47 10.60 -6.93
CA ALA A 154 12.90 11.35 -8.03
C ALA A 154 11.86 10.51 -8.81
N PRO A 155 10.81 11.14 -9.38
CA PRO A 155 9.86 10.45 -10.23
C PRO A 155 10.52 9.97 -11.52
N CYS A 156 10.70 8.67 -11.67
CA CYS A 156 11.24 8.05 -12.89
C CYS A 156 10.11 7.60 -13.83
N ILE A 157 10.47 7.23 -15.07
CA ILE A 157 9.51 6.76 -16.06
C ILE A 157 8.75 5.51 -15.59
N HIS A 158 9.40 4.62 -14.84
CA HIS A 158 8.79 3.41 -14.31
C HIS A 158 7.73 3.74 -13.26
N LEU A 159 8.05 4.66 -12.32
CA LEU A 159 7.10 5.13 -11.32
C LEU A 159 5.84 5.71 -11.98
N LYS A 160 6.00 6.62 -12.95
CA LYS A 160 4.89 7.23 -13.68
C LYS A 160 4.04 6.18 -14.40
N LYS A 161 4.67 5.25 -15.12
CA LYS A 161 4.00 4.15 -15.83
C LYS A 161 3.16 3.27 -14.90
N TYR A 162 3.70 2.88 -13.76
CA TYR A 162 3.01 2.00 -12.83
C TYR A 162 1.97 2.73 -11.98
N PHE A 163 2.23 4.00 -11.63
CA PHE A 163 1.27 4.80 -10.89
C PHE A 163 -0.06 4.98 -11.65
N GLN A 164 0.00 5.15 -12.98
CA GLN A 164 -1.17 5.25 -13.87
C GLN A 164 -2.03 3.98 -13.92
N GLN A 165 -1.58 2.86 -13.35
CA GLN A 165 -2.31 1.59 -13.32
C GLN A 165 -2.97 1.32 -11.97
N CYS A 166 -2.73 2.18 -10.95
CA CYS A 166 -3.10 1.90 -9.58
C CYS A 166 -4.55 2.29 -9.26
N HIS A 167 -5.30 1.35 -8.69
CA HIS A 167 -6.61 1.60 -8.06
C HIS A 167 -6.45 2.20 -6.67
N ALA A 168 -5.33 1.90 -6.01
CA ALA A 168 -4.86 2.56 -4.80
C ALA A 168 -3.33 2.53 -4.73
N ALA A 169 -2.73 3.46 -3.99
CA ALA A 169 -1.29 3.49 -3.83
C ALA A 169 -0.89 3.99 -2.44
N PHE A 170 0.21 3.43 -1.92
CA PHE A 170 1.04 4.05 -0.90
C PHE A 170 2.07 4.91 -1.63
N LEU A 171 1.98 6.21 -1.47
CA LEU A 171 2.87 7.17 -2.13
C LEU A 171 3.64 7.97 -1.09
N GLU A 172 4.95 8.04 -1.24
CA GLU A 172 5.77 8.91 -0.41
C GLU A 172 5.37 10.38 -0.54
N ALA A 173 5.23 11.04 0.61
CA ALA A 173 5.20 12.49 0.77
C ALA A 173 6.06 12.79 2.00
N ASN A 174 7.38 12.80 1.81
CA ASN A 174 8.31 12.74 2.94
C ASN A 174 8.42 14.07 3.66
N TYR A 175 8.64 15.16 2.93
CA TYR A 175 8.91 16.45 3.57
C TYR A 175 8.18 17.61 2.89
N ASP A 176 7.86 18.59 3.71
CA ASP A 176 7.52 19.93 3.28
C ASP A 176 8.81 20.73 3.03
N GLU A 177 8.89 21.43 1.92
CA GLU A 177 10.11 22.12 1.47
C GLU A 177 10.50 23.26 2.41
N GLU A 178 9.52 24.01 2.91
CA GLU A 178 9.74 25.11 3.83
C GLU A 178 10.17 24.61 5.21
N MET A 179 9.51 23.56 5.72
CA MET A 179 9.89 22.93 6.99
C MET A 179 11.30 22.34 6.91
N LEU A 180 11.68 21.70 5.79
CA LEU A 180 13.03 21.18 5.62
C LEU A 180 14.05 22.32 5.59
N GLU A 181 13.77 23.42 4.87
CA GLU A 181 14.71 24.55 4.77
C GLU A 181 14.91 25.26 6.12
N LYS A 182 13.81 25.53 6.85
CA LYS A 182 13.85 26.18 8.17
C LYS A 182 14.24 25.24 9.30
N GLY A 183 14.13 23.92 9.09
CA GLY A 183 14.39 22.90 10.11
C GLY A 183 15.85 22.85 10.55
N GLY A 184 16.09 22.31 11.74
CA GLY A 184 17.41 22.22 12.39
C GLY A 184 18.39 21.19 11.79
N TYR A 185 18.07 20.56 10.68
CA TYR A 185 19.00 19.61 10.04
C TYR A 185 20.21 20.32 9.43
N PRO A 186 21.41 19.71 9.54
CA PRO A 186 22.59 20.25 8.90
C PRO A 186 22.43 20.22 7.37
N ILE A 187 23.10 21.14 6.68
CA ILE A 187 22.93 21.34 5.24
C ILE A 187 23.20 20.08 4.40
N TYR A 188 24.17 19.26 4.79
CA TYR A 188 24.48 18.02 4.06
C TYR A 188 23.29 17.03 4.12
N LEU A 189 22.56 16.98 5.25
CA LEU A 189 21.40 16.11 5.40
C LEU A 189 20.20 16.65 4.61
N LYS A 190 19.97 17.98 4.63
CA LYS A 190 18.96 18.62 3.79
C LYS A 190 19.23 18.33 2.31
N ASN A 191 20.48 18.45 1.87
CA ASN A 191 20.87 18.15 0.49
C ASN A 191 20.71 16.68 0.12
N ARG A 192 20.97 15.75 1.05
CA ARG A 192 20.69 14.32 0.87
C ARG A 192 19.19 14.07 0.71
N ILE A 193 18.35 14.64 1.59
CA ILE A 193 16.90 14.45 1.57
C ILE A 193 16.29 14.95 0.25
N ARG A 194 16.61 16.18 -0.17
CA ARG A 194 16.05 16.79 -1.39
C ARG A 194 16.77 16.38 -2.68
N GLY A 195 17.84 15.62 -2.58
CA GLY A 195 18.60 15.13 -3.72
C GLY A 195 17.84 14.09 -4.53
N GLY A 196 18.20 13.89 -5.81
CA GLY A 196 17.53 12.97 -6.72
C GLY A 196 17.61 11.48 -6.32
N LYS A 197 18.28 11.14 -5.21
CA LYS A 197 18.32 9.82 -4.57
C LYS A 197 17.81 9.87 -3.11
N GLY A 198 17.28 10.99 -2.65
CA GLY A 198 16.72 11.15 -1.32
C GLY A 198 15.25 10.74 -1.25
N HIS A 199 14.37 11.72 -1.07
CA HIS A 199 12.94 11.51 -0.90
C HIS A 199 12.12 12.53 -1.71
N LEU A 200 10.85 12.21 -1.97
CA LEU A 200 9.91 13.16 -2.58
C LEU A 200 9.45 14.19 -1.55
N SER A 201 9.44 15.47 -1.96
CA SER A 201 8.69 16.49 -1.24
C SER A 201 7.18 16.33 -1.41
N ASN A 202 6.41 17.02 -0.56
CA ASN A 202 4.96 17.07 -0.69
C ASN A 202 4.54 17.58 -2.08
N ASN A 203 5.22 18.61 -2.61
CA ASN A 203 4.91 19.18 -3.91
C ASN A 203 5.24 18.22 -5.06
N GLN A 204 6.38 17.53 -5.01
CA GLN A 204 6.75 16.54 -6.04
C GLN A 204 5.77 15.35 -6.05
N ALA A 205 5.37 14.89 -4.87
CA ALA A 205 4.38 13.82 -4.73
C ALA A 205 2.99 14.27 -5.24
N LEU A 206 2.59 15.51 -4.94
CA LEU A 206 1.35 16.10 -5.44
C LEU A 206 1.37 16.26 -6.96
N GLU A 207 2.46 16.74 -7.54
CA GLU A 207 2.62 16.85 -8.99
C GLU A 207 2.46 15.49 -9.67
N LEU A 208 3.12 14.44 -9.13
CA LEU A 208 2.96 13.08 -9.62
C LEU A 208 1.48 12.63 -9.56
N PHE A 209 0.80 12.91 -8.44
CA PHE A 209 -0.61 12.58 -8.27
C PHE A 209 -1.51 13.31 -9.26
N ILE A 210 -1.40 14.63 -9.37
CA ILE A 210 -2.24 15.43 -10.27
C ILE A 210 -2.07 15.00 -11.73
N ILE A 211 -0.83 14.78 -12.18
CA ILE A 211 -0.53 14.52 -13.60
C ILE A 211 -0.80 13.07 -13.97
N HIS A 212 -0.62 12.13 -13.05
CA HIS A 212 -0.57 10.70 -13.39
C HIS A 212 -1.61 9.83 -12.68
N LYS A 213 -2.48 10.37 -11.79
CA LYS A 213 -3.55 9.56 -11.21
C LYS A 213 -4.51 9.10 -12.30
N PRO A 214 -4.88 7.82 -12.35
CA PRO A 214 -5.94 7.36 -13.25
C PRO A 214 -7.32 7.71 -12.67
N ASP A 215 -8.31 7.88 -13.53
CA ASP A 215 -9.70 8.23 -13.15
C ASP A 215 -10.34 7.18 -12.22
N PHE A 216 -9.89 5.94 -12.29
CA PHE A 216 -10.38 4.84 -11.46
C PHE A 216 -9.68 4.72 -10.10
N MET A 217 -8.69 5.56 -9.79
CA MET A 217 -8.04 5.55 -8.47
C MET A 217 -9.05 5.92 -7.38
N SER A 218 -9.12 5.10 -6.36
CA SER A 218 -10.08 5.29 -5.25
C SER A 218 -9.41 5.73 -3.94
N HIS A 219 -8.16 5.33 -3.70
CA HIS A 219 -7.46 5.62 -2.44
C HIS A 219 -6.00 5.98 -2.69
N LEU A 220 -5.53 6.99 -1.98
CA LEU A 220 -4.11 7.35 -1.89
C LEU A 220 -3.70 7.43 -0.43
N LEU A 221 -2.72 6.59 -0.03
CA LEU A 221 -2.16 6.60 1.31
C LEU A 221 -0.80 7.31 1.26
N LEU A 222 -0.77 8.55 1.76
CA LEU A 222 0.45 9.34 1.87
C LEU A 222 1.34 8.71 2.94
N SER A 223 2.55 8.37 2.56
CA SER A 223 3.41 7.46 3.32
C SER A 223 4.80 8.04 3.53
N ASN A 224 5.54 7.46 4.46
CA ASN A 224 6.93 7.78 4.77
C ASN A 224 7.17 9.26 5.13
N LEU A 225 6.24 9.85 5.90
CA LEU A 225 6.36 11.25 6.34
C LEU A 225 7.53 11.42 7.31
N SER A 226 8.34 12.45 7.09
CA SER A 226 9.38 12.88 8.01
C SER A 226 8.76 13.40 9.31
N LYS A 227 9.31 12.96 10.46
CA LYS A 227 8.84 13.44 11.76
C LYS A 227 9.06 14.94 11.97
N ASN A 228 10.18 15.44 11.47
CA ASN A 228 10.65 16.79 11.79
C ASN A 228 10.42 17.80 10.66
N ASN A 229 10.18 17.31 9.45
CA ASN A 229 10.08 18.16 8.27
C ASN A 229 8.76 17.95 7.51
N ASN A 230 7.72 17.46 8.21
CA ASN A 230 6.38 17.34 7.63
C ASN A 230 5.33 17.35 8.75
N SER A 231 4.07 17.64 8.39
CA SER A 231 2.90 17.51 9.24
C SER A 231 1.84 16.69 8.51
N PRO A 232 1.22 15.70 9.19
CA PRO A 232 0.09 14.96 8.64
C PRO A 232 -1.07 15.85 8.20
N GLU A 233 -1.34 16.92 8.93
CA GLU A 233 -2.42 17.88 8.65
C GLU A 233 -2.11 18.66 7.37
N LEU A 234 -0.89 19.22 7.28
CA LEU A 234 -0.44 20.02 6.14
C LEU A 234 -0.52 19.21 4.84
N VAL A 235 0.09 18.01 4.84
CA VAL A 235 0.11 17.19 3.61
C VAL A 235 -1.28 16.69 3.24
N LYS A 236 -2.13 16.38 4.21
CA LYS A 236 -3.51 15.96 3.98
C LYS A 236 -4.35 17.07 3.37
N GLU A 237 -4.23 18.30 3.88
CA GLU A 237 -4.91 19.48 3.34
C GLU A 237 -4.47 19.77 1.90
N LEU A 238 -3.16 19.74 1.66
CA LEU A 238 -2.57 19.94 0.34
C LEU A 238 -3.14 18.96 -0.69
N PHE A 239 -3.20 17.67 -0.38
CA PHE A 239 -3.72 16.67 -1.32
C PHE A 239 -5.24 16.69 -1.44
N ASN A 240 -5.97 16.97 -0.35
CA ASN A 240 -7.44 17.05 -0.41
C ASN A 240 -7.94 18.17 -1.33
N ALA A 241 -7.20 19.26 -1.49
CA ALA A 241 -7.53 20.32 -2.44
C ALA A 241 -7.56 19.83 -3.91
N HIS A 242 -6.95 18.68 -4.20
CA HIS A 242 -6.83 18.09 -5.55
C HIS A 242 -7.36 16.64 -5.63
N ALA A 243 -7.99 16.16 -4.57
CA ALA A 243 -8.34 14.75 -4.43
C ALA A 243 -9.47 14.30 -5.37
N GLU A 244 -10.41 15.21 -5.71
CA GLU A 244 -11.64 14.86 -6.42
C GLU A 244 -12.38 13.69 -5.72
N ASN A 245 -12.44 12.51 -6.38
CA ASN A 245 -13.08 11.31 -5.84
C ASN A 245 -12.10 10.34 -5.14
N VAL A 246 -10.83 10.72 -4.98
CA VAL A 246 -9.82 9.88 -4.33
C VAL A 246 -9.83 10.11 -2.82
N LYS A 247 -9.98 9.04 -2.03
CA LYS A 247 -9.85 9.12 -0.57
C LYS A 247 -8.37 9.30 -0.20
N ILE A 248 -8.03 10.44 0.41
CA ILE A 248 -6.68 10.75 0.87
C ILE A 248 -6.53 10.32 2.33
N ILE A 249 -5.57 9.45 2.60
CA ILE A 249 -5.23 8.95 3.92
C ILE A 249 -3.76 9.29 4.21
N VAL A 250 -3.44 9.70 5.42
CA VAL A 250 -2.05 9.83 5.87
C VAL A 250 -1.70 8.63 6.73
N ALA A 251 -0.70 7.85 6.30
CA ALA A 251 -0.20 6.73 7.07
C ALA A 251 0.62 7.22 8.26
N SER A 252 0.40 6.61 9.43
CA SER A 252 1.02 7.02 10.69
C SER A 252 2.30 6.25 10.98
N ARG A 253 3.23 6.93 11.64
CA ARG A 253 4.42 6.33 12.23
C ARG A 253 4.17 5.74 13.63
N TYR A 254 3.01 5.98 14.21
CA TYR A 254 2.68 5.59 15.57
C TYR A 254 1.69 4.44 15.64
N GLU A 255 0.83 4.35 14.66
CA GLU A 255 -0.24 3.35 14.60
C GLU A 255 -0.49 2.89 13.16
N GLU A 256 -1.21 1.79 13.01
CA GLU A 256 -1.67 1.29 11.73
C GLU A 256 -2.87 2.09 11.21
N THR A 257 -3.05 2.11 9.89
CA THR A 257 -4.29 2.60 9.29
C THR A 257 -5.40 1.54 9.41
N GLU A 258 -6.65 1.94 9.23
CA GLU A 258 -7.74 0.97 8.99
C GLU A 258 -7.44 0.10 7.75
N VAL A 259 -8.14 -1.01 7.61
CA VAL A 259 -8.07 -1.85 6.41
C VAL A 259 -9.01 -1.29 5.35
N PHE A 260 -8.47 -0.90 4.20
CA PHE A 260 -9.25 -0.41 3.06
C PHE A 260 -9.52 -1.55 2.09
N ARG A 261 -10.77 -1.69 1.70
CA ARG A 261 -11.18 -2.60 0.64
C ARG A 261 -11.16 -1.87 -0.70
N ILE A 262 -10.33 -2.32 -1.62
CA ILE A 262 -10.22 -1.81 -2.97
C ILE A 262 -10.93 -2.78 -3.90
N SER A 263 -11.90 -2.30 -4.64
CA SER A 263 -12.69 -3.09 -5.59
C SER A 263 -12.87 -2.31 -6.89
N LEU A 264 -13.12 -3.02 -7.98
CA LEU A 264 -13.52 -2.36 -9.22
C LEU A 264 -14.84 -1.63 -8.97
N ASN A 265 -14.87 -0.33 -9.21
CA ASN A 265 -16.12 0.42 -9.23
C ASN A 265 -16.99 -0.14 -10.37
N LYS A 266 -17.89 -1.05 -10.04
CA LYS A 266 -19.06 -1.25 -10.90
C LYS A 266 -19.88 0.03 -10.69
N SER A 267 -19.98 0.86 -11.71
CA SER A 267 -21.07 1.82 -11.82
C SER A 267 -22.36 1.00 -11.87
N VAL A 268 -22.87 0.62 -10.72
CA VAL A 268 -24.23 0.12 -10.60
C VAL A 268 -25.10 1.35 -10.84
N LYS A 269 -25.59 1.52 -12.08
CA LYS A 269 -26.83 2.26 -12.26
C LYS A 269 -27.81 1.53 -11.37
N GLU A 270 -28.19 2.14 -10.26
CA GLU A 270 -29.29 1.68 -9.44
C GLU A 270 -30.50 1.63 -10.36
N ILE A 271 -30.91 0.43 -10.72
CA ILE A 271 -32.22 0.23 -11.34
C ILE A 271 -33.19 0.45 -10.18
N PRO A 272 -34.07 1.49 -10.24
CA PRO A 272 -35.01 1.72 -9.18
C PRO A 272 -35.89 0.48 -9.04
N VAL A 273 -35.81 -0.20 -7.90
CA VAL A 273 -36.74 -1.28 -7.56
C VAL A 273 -38.07 -0.65 -7.23
N TYR A 274 -38.97 -0.66 -8.19
CA TYR A 274 -40.37 -0.31 -7.94
C TYR A 274 -40.98 -1.43 -7.09
N HIS A 275 -41.16 -1.16 -5.80
CA HIS A 275 -41.99 -1.97 -4.93
C HIS A 275 -43.45 -1.77 -5.34
N THR A 276 -44.01 -2.69 -6.11
CA THR A 276 -45.44 -2.82 -6.28
C THR A 276 -46.05 -3.26 -4.96
N VAL A 277 -46.67 -2.33 -4.25
CA VAL A 277 -47.49 -2.65 -3.08
C VAL A 277 -48.75 -3.41 -3.59
N ALA A 278 -48.78 -4.71 -3.37
CA ALA A 278 -49.96 -5.51 -3.60
C ALA A 278 -51.04 -5.07 -2.60
N LYS A 279 -52.08 -4.47 -3.09
CA LYS A 279 -53.31 -4.23 -2.29
C LYS A 279 -53.93 -5.58 -1.97
N SER A 280 -53.88 -6.00 -0.72
CA SER A 280 -54.70 -7.11 -0.21
C SER A 280 -56.13 -6.65 -0.13
N SER A 281 -56.98 -7.23 -0.95
CA SER A 281 -58.46 -7.11 -0.84
C SER A 281 -58.93 -7.91 0.36
N LEU A 282 -59.37 -7.23 1.41
CA LEU A 282 -60.15 -7.84 2.51
C LEU A 282 -61.54 -8.19 1.95
N GLN A 283 -61.84 -9.46 1.80
CA GLN A 283 -63.19 -9.97 1.68
C GLN A 283 -63.83 -10.05 3.06
N LEU A 284 -64.78 -9.18 3.32
CA LEU A 284 -65.75 -9.32 4.41
C LEU A 284 -66.74 -10.44 4.05
N SER A 285 -66.74 -11.55 4.77
CA SER A 285 -67.82 -12.50 4.76
C SER A 285 -68.82 -12.14 5.89
N LEU A 286 -70.00 -11.67 5.50
CA LEU A 286 -71.15 -11.62 6.37
C LEU A 286 -71.69 -13.02 6.54
N ALA A 287 -71.76 -13.51 7.76
CA ALA A 287 -72.54 -14.67 8.13
C ALA A 287 -73.84 -14.19 8.85
N PHE A 288 -74.95 -14.46 8.25
CA PHE A 288 -76.30 -14.38 8.90
C PHE A 288 -76.56 -15.69 9.70
N THR A 289 -77.04 -15.56 10.82
CA THR A 289 -78.05 -16.06 11.73
C THR A 289 -77.57 -16.14 13.13
#